data_bcc8b638c8f72e9b152884d0ada2d656
#
_entry.id   bcc8b638c8f72e9b152884d0ada2d656
#
_cell.length_a   1.000
_cell.length_b   1.000
_cell.length_c   1.000
_cell.angle_alpha   90.00
_cell.angle_beta   90.00
_cell.angle_gamma   90.00
#
_symmetry.space_group_name_H-M   'P 1'
#
loop_
_entity.id
_entity.type
_entity.pdbx_description
1 polymer ?
#
loop_
_entity_poly.entity_id
_entity_poly.type
_entity_poly.pdbx_seq_one_letter_code
_entity_poly.pdbx_strand_id
1 'polypeptide(L)'
;MESWYNKCMKASQGHIEAAIGARKRHVRVALPSIVVGSAATGLAFFSVGDECDETSAGRAEATAISVSLAVLTSALSVLGGFTALFALSERQQSHTTAAANFQNLARKIQLTLFIPAKLRNNCELCLSEASAEYNHIVEASPVVYGW
;
A
#
# COMPACT_ATOMS: atom_id res chain seq x y z
N MET A 1 2.92 -33.52 -1.67
CA MET A 1 1.77 -32.64 -1.54
C MET A 1 1.78 -31.83 -0.24
N GLU A 2 1.98 -32.44 0.91
CA GLU A 2 2.06 -31.73 2.21
C GLU A 2 3.15 -30.65 2.24
N SER A 3 4.31 -30.91 1.65
CA SER A 3 5.39 -29.93 1.49
C SER A 3 4.97 -28.72 0.65
N TRP A 4 4.15 -28.90 -0.38
CA TRP A 4 3.61 -27.81 -1.21
C TRP A 4 2.59 -26.97 -0.48
N TYR A 5 1.71 -27.61 0.30
CA TYR A 5 0.80 -26.89 1.18
C TYR A 5 1.54 -25.94 2.12
N ASN A 6 2.58 -26.46 2.79
CA ASN A 6 3.40 -25.68 3.71
C ASN A 6 4.13 -24.53 2.99
N LYS A 7 4.62 -24.75 1.77
CA LYS A 7 5.22 -23.68 0.94
C LYS A 7 4.22 -22.57 0.62
N CYS A 8 3.01 -22.93 0.20
CA CYS A 8 1.97 -21.95 -0.10
C CYS A 8 1.56 -21.16 1.14
N MET A 9 1.40 -21.82 2.28
CA MET A 9 1.07 -21.17 3.54
C MET A 9 2.16 -20.20 4.01
N LYS A 10 3.42 -20.59 3.89
CA LYS A 10 4.57 -19.75 4.23
C LYS A 10 4.64 -18.53 3.30
N ALA A 11 4.47 -18.72 1.99
CA ALA A 11 4.43 -17.63 1.03
C ALA A 11 3.29 -16.65 1.33
N SER A 12 2.09 -17.14 1.60
CA SER A 12 0.94 -16.34 2.01
C SER A 12 1.24 -15.49 3.25
N GLN A 13 1.82 -16.10 4.29
CA GLN A 13 2.18 -15.37 5.52
C GLN A 13 3.19 -14.25 5.24
N GLY A 14 4.22 -14.50 4.43
CA GLY A 14 5.18 -13.48 4.04
C GLY A 14 4.53 -12.28 3.33
N HIS A 15 3.57 -12.53 2.44
CA HIS A 15 2.83 -11.46 1.77
C HIS A 15 1.90 -10.70 2.73
N ILE A 16 1.28 -11.38 3.71
CA ILE A 16 0.47 -10.72 4.75
C ILE A 16 1.35 -9.80 5.60
N GLU A 17 2.51 -10.26 6.04
CA GLU A 17 3.46 -9.46 6.81
C GLU A 17 3.96 -8.24 6.01
N ALA A 18 4.27 -8.43 4.73
CA ALA A 18 4.64 -7.35 3.82
C ALA A 18 3.51 -6.31 3.65
N ALA A 19 2.26 -6.76 3.52
CA ALA A 19 1.09 -5.89 3.44
C ALA A 19 0.89 -5.08 4.73
N ILE A 20 1.04 -5.72 5.90
CA ILE A 20 0.97 -5.04 7.20
C ILE A 20 2.11 -4.03 7.35
N GLY A 21 3.33 -4.39 6.92
CA GLY A 21 4.48 -3.50 6.92
C GLY A 21 4.28 -2.28 6.03
N ALA A 22 3.73 -2.47 4.83
CA ALA A 22 3.38 -1.38 3.91
C ALA A 22 2.33 -0.44 4.53
N ARG A 23 1.27 -0.99 5.15
CA ARG A 23 0.26 -0.21 5.85
C ARG A 23 0.82 0.62 7.00
N LYS A 24 1.70 0.03 7.83
CA LYS A 24 2.34 0.77 8.94
C LYS A 24 3.21 1.92 8.44
N ARG A 25 3.97 1.73 7.36
CA ARG A 25 4.79 2.79 6.74
C ARG A 25 3.90 3.89 6.17
N HIS A 26 2.82 3.51 5.50
CA HIS A 26 1.84 4.43 4.96
C HIS A 26 1.30 5.38 6.04
N VAL A 27 0.80 4.84 7.15
CA VAL A 27 0.25 5.65 8.25
C VAL A 27 1.31 6.58 8.84
N ARG A 28 2.57 6.12 8.98
CA ARG A 28 3.66 6.93 9.53
C ARG A 28 4.08 8.10 8.63
N VAL A 29 3.91 7.97 7.32
CA VAL A 29 4.30 9.02 6.36
C VAL A 29 3.12 9.94 6.04
N ALA A 30 1.95 9.39 5.85
CA ALA A 30 0.77 10.15 5.44
C ALA A 30 0.20 11.04 6.56
N LEU A 31 0.16 10.55 7.80
CA LEU A 31 -0.36 11.34 8.91
C LEU A 31 0.44 12.62 9.16
N PRO A 32 1.78 12.60 9.30
CA PRO A 32 2.54 13.84 9.46
C PRO A 32 2.37 14.82 8.30
N SER A 33 2.32 14.32 7.06
CA SER A 33 2.17 15.17 5.88
C SER A 33 0.83 15.92 5.88
N ILE A 34 -0.25 15.26 6.27
CA ILE A 34 -1.58 15.87 6.37
C ILE A 34 -1.61 16.90 7.49
N VAL A 35 -1.04 16.57 8.65
CA VAL A 35 -1.02 17.48 9.82
C VAL A 35 -0.18 18.72 9.53
N VAL A 36 1.02 18.55 8.97
CA VAL A 36 1.89 19.69 8.61
C VAL A 36 1.26 20.54 7.51
N GLY A 37 0.65 19.92 6.49
CA GLY A 37 -0.03 20.66 5.42
C GLY A 37 -1.22 21.45 5.94
N SER A 38 -2.05 20.90 6.80
CA SER A 38 -3.19 21.60 7.39
C SER A 38 -2.78 22.71 8.36
N ALA A 39 -1.73 22.49 9.15
CA ALA A 39 -1.18 23.52 10.05
C ALA A 39 -0.58 24.70 9.28
N ALA A 40 0.18 24.44 8.21
CA ALA A 40 0.74 25.48 7.35
C ALA A 40 -0.36 26.32 6.69
N THR A 41 -1.43 25.69 6.23
CA THR A 41 -2.60 26.39 5.68
C THR A 41 -3.29 27.26 6.73
N GLY A 42 -3.50 26.72 7.94
CA GLY A 42 -4.09 27.47 9.06
C GLY A 42 -3.27 28.71 9.43
N LEU A 43 -1.95 28.55 9.58
CA LEU A 43 -1.06 29.69 9.89
C LEU A 43 -1.07 30.77 8.81
N ALA A 44 -1.15 30.38 7.52
CA ALA A 44 -1.25 31.33 6.43
C ALA A 44 -2.54 32.14 6.48
N PHE A 45 -3.67 31.55 6.85
CA PHE A 45 -4.92 32.28 7.04
C PHE A 45 -4.90 33.24 8.25
N PHE A 46 -4.26 32.83 9.35
CA PHE A 46 -4.13 33.70 10.54
C PHE A 46 -3.22 34.91 10.29
N SER A 47 -2.13 34.73 9.56
CA SER A 47 -1.22 35.86 9.25
C SER A 47 -1.83 36.90 8.32
N VAL A 48 -2.86 36.56 7.55
CA VAL A 48 -3.59 37.53 6.69
C VAL A 48 -4.64 38.32 7.49
N GLY A 49 -5.13 37.77 8.63
CA GLY A 49 -6.17 38.40 9.43
C GLY A 49 -5.70 39.54 10.36
N ASP A 50 -4.42 39.60 10.70
CA ASP A 50 -3.89 40.50 11.74
C ASP A 50 -3.40 41.86 11.19
N GLU A 51 -3.45 42.10 9.89
CA GLU A 51 -2.90 43.30 9.25
C GLU A 51 -3.99 44.30 8.77
N CYS A 52 -5.01 44.55 9.56
CA CYS A 52 -6.00 45.55 9.25
C CYS A 52 -5.62 47.00 9.67
N ASP A 53 -4.34 47.27 9.99
CA ASP A 53 -3.94 48.61 10.38
C ASP A 53 -2.69 49.13 9.64
N GLU A 54 -2.90 50.21 8.92
CA GLU A 54 -2.01 51.24 8.33
C GLU A 54 -1.06 50.96 7.17
N THR A 55 -1.33 51.71 6.10
CA THR A 55 -0.50 52.18 4.95
C THR A 55 0.13 51.15 4.01
N SER A 56 -0.28 51.05 2.96
CA SER A 56 -1.14 51.02 1.85
C SER A 56 -0.55 50.36 0.57
N ALA A 57 0.53 50.62 -0.04
CA ALA A 57 0.88 50.01 -1.35
C ALA A 57 1.90 48.89 -1.29
N GLY A 58 2.93 48.97 -0.47
CA GLY A 58 3.96 47.92 -0.35
C GLY A 58 3.49 46.68 0.43
N ARG A 59 2.48 46.85 1.29
CA ARG A 59 1.89 45.77 2.09
C ARG A 59 0.98 44.87 1.27
N ALA A 60 0.26 45.41 0.30
CA ALA A 60 -0.63 44.64 -0.57
C ALA A 60 0.15 43.64 -1.46
N GLU A 61 1.33 44.02 -1.94
CA GLU A 61 2.17 43.11 -2.73
C GLU A 61 2.79 42.03 -1.86
N ALA A 62 3.28 42.35 -0.66
CA ALA A 62 3.86 41.37 0.26
C ALA A 62 2.82 40.34 0.74
N THR A 63 1.58 40.79 1.05
CA THR A 63 0.47 39.89 1.39
C THR A 63 0.04 39.01 0.22
N ALA A 64 -0.05 39.54 -0.98
CA ALA A 64 -0.39 38.77 -2.17
C ALA A 64 0.65 37.66 -2.46
N ILE A 65 1.93 37.95 -2.28
CA ILE A 65 3.01 36.96 -2.44
C ILE A 65 2.95 35.89 -1.34
N SER A 66 2.74 36.28 -0.07
CA SER A 66 2.67 35.30 1.03
C SER A 66 1.45 34.40 0.93
N VAL A 67 0.30 34.92 0.53
CA VAL A 67 -0.92 34.13 0.29
C VAL A 67 -0.73 33.17 -0.90
N SER A 68 -0.16 33.64 -2.00
CA SER A 68 0.09 32.76 -3.16
C SER A 68 1.10 31.66 -2.84
N LEU A 69 2.13 31.93 -2.06
CA LEU A 69 3.11 30.95 -1.60
C LEU A 69 2.47 29.92 -0.67
N ALA A 70 1.61 30.34 0.24
CA ALA A 70 0.88 29.47 1.16
C ALA A 70 -0.09 28.55 0.41
N VAL A 71 -0.81 29.05 -0.57
CA VAL A 71 -1.70 28.25 -1.43
C VAL A 71 -0.89 27.25 -2.26
N LEU A 72 0.24 27.65 -2.80
CA LEU A 72 1.10 26.78 -3.60
C LEU A 72 1.72 25.65 -2.77
N THR A 73 2.23 25.96 -1.57
CA THR A 73 2.79 24.96 -0.64
C THR A 73 1.72 23.99 -0.12
N SER A 74 0.51 24.48 0.13
CA SER A 74 -0.63 23.62 0.51
C SER A 74 -1.00 22.68 -0.62
N ALA A 75 -1.10 23.18 -1.85
CA ALA A 75 -1.42 22.34 -3.01
C ALA A 75 -0.36 21.27 -3.27
N LEU A 76 0.93 21.62 -3.15
CA LEU A 76 2.04 20.67 -3.29
C LEU A 76 2.05 19.63 -2.17
N SER A 77 1.74 20.01 -0.94
CA SER A 77 1.65 19.07 0.19
C SER A 77 0.50 18.08 0.03
N VAL A 78 -0.65 18.55 -0.45
CA VAL A 78 -1.81 17.69 -0.75
C VAL A 78 -1.49 16.74 -1.90
N LEU A 79 -0.93 17.23 -3.00
CA LEU A 79 -0.54 16.38 -4.14
C LEU A 79 0.53 15.37 -3.77
N GLY A 80 1.55 15.76 -3.00
CA GLY A 80 2.58 14.86 -2.50
C GLY A 80 2.02 13.78 -1.57
N GLY A 81 1.08 14.15 -0.70
CA GLY A 81 0.36 13.22 0.16
C GLY A 81 -0.47 12.21 -0.64
N PHE A 82 -1.20 12.66 -1.66
CA PHE A 82 -2.00 11.79 -2.53
C PHE A 82 -1.13 10.79 -3.29
N THR A 83 -0.04 11.21 -3.91
CA THR A 83 0.84 10.30 -4.65
C THR A 83 1.48 9.24 -3.76
N ALA A 84 1.91 9.60 -2.55
CA ALA A 84 2.42 8.64 -1.56
C ALA A 84 1.33 7.68 -1.07
N LEU A 85 0.11 8.17 -0.89
CA LEU A 85 -1.06 7.38 -0.50
C LEU A 85 -1.39 6.30 -1.55
N PHE A 86 -1.47 6.70 -2.81
CA PHE A 86 -1.84 5.77 -3.89
C PHE A 86 -0.76 4.70 -4.12
N ALA A 87 0.52 5.06 -4.17
CA ALA A 87 1.60 4.11 -4.38
C ALA A 87 1.73 3.06 -3.25
N LEU A 88 1.48 3.45 -2.01
CA LEU A 88 1.50 2.54 -0.86
C LEU A 88 0.24 1.68 -0.77
N SER A 89 -0.92 2.23 -1.15
CA SER A 89 -2.18 1.49 -1.25
C SER A 89 -2.09 0.40 -2.32
N GLU A 90 -1.56 0.71 -3.49
CA GLU A 90 -1.38 -0.24 -4.58
C GLU A 90 -0.44 -1.40 -4.18
N ARG A 91 0.67 -1.09 -3.51
CA ARG A 91 1.58 -2.12 -2.98
C ARG A 91 0.90 -3.00 -1.92
N GLN A 92 0.14 -2.42 -1.02
CA GLN A 92 -0.62 -3.17 -0.02
C GLN A 92 -1.63 -4.10 -0.70
N GLN A 93 -2.36 -3.61 -1.70
CA GLN A 93 -3.35 -4.39 -2.44
C GLN A 93 -2.70 -5.53 -3.22
N SER A 94 -1.57 -5.30 -3.88
CA SER A 94 -0.87 -6.36 -4.61
C SER A 94 -0.37 -7.47 -3.68
N HIS A 95 0.16 -7.14 -2.50
CA HIS A 95 0.54 -8.15 -1.51
C HIS A 95 -0.67 -8.90 -0.93
N THR A 96 -1.80 -8.24 -0.67
CA THR A 96 -3.02 -8.91 -0.20
C THR A 96 -3.59 -9.84 -1.26
N THR A 97 -3.58 -9.45 -2.51
CA THR A 97 -4.01 -10.31 -3.63
C THR A 97 -3.11 -11.53 -3.78
N ALA A 98 -1.78 -11.34 -3.72
CA ALA A 98 -0.85 -12.45 -3.75
C ALA A 98 -1.07 -13.43 -2.58
N ALA A 99 -1.25 -12.92 -1.36
CA ALA A 99 -1.56 -13.75 -0.19
C ALA A 99 -2.84 -14.58 -0.38
N ALA A 100 -3.90 -13.97 -0.91
CA ALA A 100 -5.16 -14.66 -1.19
C ALA A 100 -5.00 -15.76 -2.25
N ASN A 101 -4.22 -15.51 -3.30
CA ASN A 101 -3.93 -16.50 -4.34
C ASN A 101 -3.17 -17.71 -3.76
N PHE A 102 -2.16 -17.49 -2.93
CA PHE A 102 -1.45 -18.58 -2.26
C PHE A 102 -2.35 -19.35 -1.30
N GLN A 103 -3.25 -18.70 -0.57
CA GLN A 103 -4.23 -19.36 0.29
C GLN A 103 -5.22 -20.22 -0.51
N ASN A 104 -5.68 -19.72 -1.66
CA ASN A 104 -6.57 -20.46 -2.53
C ASN A 104 -5.89 -21.71 -3.08
N LEU A 105 -4.62 -21.60 -3.51
CA LEU A 105 -3.83 -22.74 -3.95
C LEU A 105 -3.61 -23.74 -2.81
N ALA A 106 -3.27 -23.29 -1.60
CA ALA A 106 -3.13 -24.14 -0.43
C ALA A 106 -4.42 -24.89 -0.12
N ARG A 107 -5.59 -24.23 -0.16
CA ARG A 107 -6.90 -24.84 0.02
C ARG A 107 -7.19 -25.89 -1.05
N LYS A 108 -6.85 -25.64 -2.31
CA LYS A 108 -7.02 -26.57 -3.42
C LYS A 108 -6.17 -27.84 -3.20
N ILE A 109 -4.91 -27.68 -2.78
CA ILE A 109 -4.04 -28.78 -2.41
C ILE A 109 -4.61 -29.58 -1.23
N GLN A 110 -5.10 -28.89 -0.21
CA GLN A 110 -5.70 -29.52 0.96
C GLN A 110 -6.94 -30.35 0.60
N LEU A 111 -7.84 -29.82 -0.22
CA LEU A 111 -9.02 -30.55 -0.71
C LEU A 111 -8.61 -31.79 -1.48
N THR A 112 -7.59 -31.73 -2.33
CA THR A 112 -7.06 -32.89 -3.04
C THR A 112 -6.50 -33.95 -2.08
N LEU A 113 -5.89 -33.53 -0.98
CA LEU A 113 -5.39 -34.46 0.05
C LEU A 113 -6.51 -35.17 0.82
N PHE A 114 -7.69 -34.54 0.98
CA PHE A 114 -8.85 -35.16 1.63
C PHE A 114 -9.52 -36.25 0.78
N ILE A 115 -9.30 -36.26 -0.54
CA ILE A 115 -9.84 -37.31 -1.41
C ILE A 115 -9.10 -38.63 -1.11
N PRO A 116 -9.81 -39.75 -0.89
CA PRO A 116 -9.19 -41.06 -0.69
C PRO A 116 -8.22 -41.41 -1.82
N ALA A 117 -7.08 -42.01 -1.50
CA ALA A 117 -6.01 -42.28 -2.46
C ALA A 117 -6.46 -43.07 -3.71
N LYS A 118 -7.47 -43.92 -3.56
CA LYS A 118 -8.06 -44.71 -4.65
C LYS A 118 -8.89 -43.87 -5.65
N LEU A 119 -9.35 -42.70 -5.25
CA LEU A 119 -10.20 -41.81 -6.06
C LEU A 119 -9.44 -40.56 -6.53
N ARG A 120 -8.17 -40.44 -6.15
CA ARG A 120 -7.34 -39.30 -6.63
C ARG A 120 -6.96 -39.54 -8.08
N ASN A 121 -7.06 -38.48 -8.86
CA ASN A 121 -6.45 -38.45 -10.19
C ASN A 121 -4.93 -38.71 -10.08
N ASN A 122 -4.28 -38.99 -11.20
CA ASN A 122 -2.85 -39.25 -11.24
C ASN A 122 -2.07 -38.22 -10.43
N CYS A 123 -1.34 -38.69 -9.41
CA CYS A 123 -0.63 -37.83 -8.46
C CYS A 123 0.40 -36.89 -9.14
N GLU A 124 1.00 -37.36 -10.24
CA GLU A 124 1.93 -36.55 -11.03
C GLU A 124 1.23 -35.37 -11.71
N LEU A 125 0.04 -35.60 -12.25
CA LEU A 125 -0.74 -34.54 -12.90
C LEU A 125 -1.14 -33.46 -11.88
N CYS A 126 -1.65 -33.87 -10.72
CA CYS A 126 -2.01 -32.92 -9.65
C CYS A 126 -0.79 -32.14 -9.12
N LEU A 127 0.38 -32.77 -9.07
CA LEU A 127 1.61 -32.10 -8.63
C LEU A 127 2.11 -31.11 -9.70
N SER A 128 2.05 -31.49 -10.96
CA SER A 128 2.41 -30.63 -12.09
C SER A 128 1.52 -29.40 -12.17
N GLU A 129 0.20 -29.57 -12.04
CA GLU A 129 -0.76 -28.45 -12.02
C GLU A 129 -0.51 -27.50 -10.83
N ALA A 130 -0.31 -28.05 -9.63
CA ALA A 130 -0.03 -27.24 -8.45
C ALA A 130 1.30 -26.48 -8.57
N SER A 131 2.32 -27.09 -9.18
CA SER A 131 3.61 -26.46 -9.44
C SER A 131 3.50 -25.33 -10.47
N ALA A 132 2.77 -25.56 -11.55
CA ALA A 132 2.54 -24.55 -12.59
C ALA A 132 1.76 -23.36 -12.02
N GLU A 133 0.70 -23.60 -11.27
CA GLU A 133 -0.11 -22.56 -10.64
C GLU A 133 0.70 -21.77 -9.59
N TYR A 134 1.53 -22.44 -8.82
CA TYR A 134 2.44 -21.78 -7.88
C TYR A 134 3.43 -20.86 -8.59
N ASN A 135 4.09 -21.30 -9.64
CA ASN A 135 5.03 -20.50 -10.41
C ASN A 135 4.34 -19.27 -11.03
N HIS A 136 3.15 -19.44 -11.59
CA HIS A 136 2.36 -18.35 -12.13
C HIS A 136 2.03 -17.29 -11.04
N ILE A 137 1.65 -17.74 -9.83
CA ILE A 137 1.39 -16.81 -8.72
C ILE A 137 2.67 -16.10 -8.30
N VAL A 138 3.81 -16.79 -8.23
CA VAL A 138 5.12 -16.19 -7.88
C VAL A 138 5.51 -15.13 -8.89
N GLU A 139 5.38 -15.39 -10.19
CA GLU A 139 5.71 -14.44 -11.26
C GLU A 139 4.82 -13.19 -11.24
N ALA A 140 3.54 -13.36 -10.90
CA ALA A 140 2.58 -12.27 -10.80
C ALA A 140 2.66 -11.50 -9.47
N SER A 141 3.42 -12.02 -8.49
CA SER A 141 3.46 -11.47 -7.13
C SER A 141 4.58 -10.44 -6.96
N PRO A 142 4.37 -9.39 -6.17
CA PRO A 142 5.43 -8.45 -5.83
C PRO A 142 6.51 -9.15 -5.00
N VAL A 143 7.77 -8.72 -5.20
CA VAL A 143 8.92 -9.30 -4.48
C VAL A 143 8.80 -9.02 -2.98
N VAL A 144 8.90 -10.07 -2.18
CA VAL A 144 8.99 -9.97 -0.71
C VAL A 144 10.47 -10.03 -0.33
N TYR A 145 11.01 -8.89 0.11
CA TYR A 145 12.38 -8.85 0.62
C TYR A 145 12.42 -9.43 2.05
N GLY A 146 13.19 -10.49 2.27
CA GLY A 146 13.43 -11.02 3.61
C GLY A 146 13.09 -12.49 3.83
N TRP A 147 13.31 -13.35 2.84
CA TRP A 147 13.27 -14.82 3.01
C TRP A 147 14.65 -15.35 3.41
#